data_75afa6f28adb6b7a58b351617b823936
#
_entry.id   75afa6f28adb6b7a58b351617b823936
#
_cell.length_a   1.000
_cell.length_b   1.000
_cell.length_c   1.000
_cell.angle_alpha   90.00
_cell.angle_beta   90.00
_cell.angle_gamma   90.00
#
_symmetry.space_group_name_H-M   'P 1'
#
loop_
_entity.id
_entity.type
_entity.pdbx_description
1 polymer ?
#
loop_
_entity_poly.entity_id
_entity_poly.type
_entity_poly.pdbx_seq_one_letter_code
_entity_poly.pdbx_strand_id
1 'polypeptide(L)'
;MYRLLAMKRFFIKYMVAVLLIMVAAKAIAQPKAVQDSLAKANTLYATGEYDKAAQLYEAILLKGFESKELYYNLGNACYKSNQITKSIINYERALKLSPKDEDALYNLAIAKKMIVDNIETLPEPGFLRWWKDMIAALTTDQWATRSVVAFLFFLGLFGLFLFTTKAGIKKLSFWFSLLFLVYSIFTFSFASSQKSRLTGSDKAVITERSLSVKGSPSETGTELFIIHEGLTVQITDQLGEWIEIRIADGNKGWVKENSMVKI
;
A
#
# COMPACT_ATOMS: atom_id res chain seq x y z
N MET A 1 -30.69 30.60 28.31
CA MET A 1 -29.88 29.69 29.17
C MET A 1 -30.18 28.22 28.90
N TYR A 2 -31.42 27.74 28.92
CA TYR A 2 -31.82 26.35 28.71
C TYR A 2 -31.42 25.78 27.32
N ARG A 3 -31.59 26.50 26.23
CA ARG A 3 -31.19 26.06 24.85
C ARG A 3 -29.68 25.80 24.71
N LEU A 4 -28.86 26.64 25.37
CA LEU A 4 -27.40 26.51 25.34
C LEU A 4 -26.92 25.26 26.11
N LEU A 5 -27.56 24.92 27.22
CA LEU A 5 -27.29 23.72 27.99
C LEU A 5 -27.74 22.44 27.27
N ALA A 6 -28.86 22.50 26.56
CA ALA A 6 -29.34 21.38 25.75
C ALA A 6 -28.38 21.11 24.57
N MET A 7 -27.92 22.16 23.87
CA MET A 7 -26.92 22.02 22.76
C MET A 7 -25.59 21.47 23.30
N LYS A 8 -25.09 21.89 24.46
CA LYS A 8 -23.88 21.33 25.08
C LYS A 8 -24.02 19.83 25.35
N ARG A 9 -25.12 19.40 25.92
CA ARG A 9 -25.41 17.98 26.24
C ARG A 9 -25.54 17.15 24.93
N PHE A 10 -26.16 17.70 23.93
CA PHE A 10 -26.31 17.09 22.62
C PHE A 10 -24.91 16.86 21.95
N PHE A 11 -24.09 17.92 21.89
CA PHE A 11 -22.74 17.85 21.31
C PHE A 11 -21.86 16.83 22.03
N ILE A 12 -21.84 16.80 23.35
CA ILE A 12 -21.05 15.85 24.15
C ILE A 12 -21.53 14.40 23.89
N LYS A 13 -22.84 14.14 23.84
CA LYS A 13 -23.38 12.80 23.57
C LYS A 13 -22.96 12.26 22.23
N TYR A 14 -23.02 13.06 21.17
CA TYR A 14 -22.63 12.62 19.84
C TYR A 14 -21.11 12.45 19.69
N MET A 15 -20.32 13.31 20.32
CA MET A 15 -18.87 13.18 20.37
C MET A 15 -18.44 11.87 21.07
N VAL A 16 -19.08 11.52 22.19
CA VAL A 16 -18.84 10.25 22.90
C VAL A 16 -19.31 9.04 22.07
N ALA A 17 -20.46 9.14 21.40
CA ALA A 17 -20.94 8.06 20.53
C ALA A 17 -19.99 7.79 19.35
N VAL A 18 -19.48 8.83 18.69
CA VAL A 18 -18.47 8.71 17.63
C VAL A 18 -17.18 8.09 18.15
N LEU A 19 -16.74 8.48 19.36
CA LEU A 19 -15.54 7.91 19.98
C LEU A 19 -15.73 6.41 20.29
N LEU A 20 -16.89 6.00 20.79
CA LEU A 20 -17.22 4.60 21.09
C LEU A 20 -17.30 3.73 19.82
N ILE A 21 -17.88 4.25 18.74
CA ILE A 21 -17.93 3.55 17.44
C ILE A 21 -16.52 3.30 16.88
N MET A 22 -15.60 4.25 17.06
CA MET A 22 -14.22 4.11 16.63
C MET A 22 -13.41 3.08 17.42
N VAL A 23 -13.66 2.98 18.72
CA VAL A 23 -12.99 1.98 19.56
C VAL A 23 -13.46 0.57 19.23
N ALA A 24 -14.72 0.41 18.83
CA ALA A 24 -15.30 -0.90 18.47
C ALA A 24 -14.79 -1.48 17.14
N ALA A 25 -14.20 -0.68 16.24
CA ALA A 25 -13.79 -1.10 14.90
C ALA A 25 -12.48 -1.91 14.84
N LYS A 26 -11.81 -2.22 15.95
CA LYS A 26 -10.44 -2.76 15.99
C LYS A 26 -10.30 -4.22 16.40
N ALA A 27 -11.11 -5.15 16.00
CA ALA A 27 -10.74 -6.56 16.21
C ALA A 27 -11.50 -7.52 15.28
N ILE A 28 -11.09 -7.61 14.04
CA ILE A 28 -11.36 -8.84 13.28
C ILE A 28 -10.15 -9.76 13.50
N ALA A 29 -10.22 -10.62 14.49
CA ALA A 29 -9.21 -11.65 14.71
C ALA A 29 -9.19 -12.61 13.53
N GLN A 30 -7.99 -12.93 13.02
CA GLN A 30 -7.85 -13.93 11.95
C GLN A 30 -8.41 -15.28 12.44
N PRO A 31 -9.13 -16.04 11.58
CA PRO A 31 -9.63 -17.35 11.93
C PRO A 31 -8.50 -18.27 12.38
N LYS A 32 -8.72 -19.05 13.45
CA LYS A 32 -7.72 -19.96 14.01
C LYS A 32 -7.10 -20.89 12.96
N ALA A 33 -7.92 -21.37 12.01
CA ALA A 33 -7.46 -22.22 10.91
C ALA A 33 -6.40 -21.56 10.00
N VAL A 34 -6.44 -20.23 9.85
CA VAL A 34 -5.44 -19.48 9.09
C VAL A 34 -4.15 -19.35 9.88
N GLN A 35 -4.25 -19.10 11.19
CA GLN A 35 -3.08 -19.06 12.08
C GLN A 35 -2.37 -20.41 12.14
N ASP A 36 -3.10 -21.52 12.25
CA ASP A 36 -2.55 -22.88 12.24
C ASP A 36 -1.86 -23.19 10.90
N SER A 37 -2.46 -22.77 9.76
CA SER A 37 -1.85 -22.95 8.44
C SER A 37 -0.58 -22.12 8.28
N LEU A 38 -0.56 -20.89 8.78
CA LEU A 38 0.61 -20.00 8.76
C LEU A 38 1.76 -20.58 9.61
N ALA A 39 1.45 -21.07 10.82
CA ALA A 39 2.43 -21.71 11.70
C ALA A 39 3.04 -22.94 11.04
N LYS A 40 2.22 -23.78 10.36
CA LYS A 40 2.70 -24.94 9.62
C LYS A 40 3.61 -24.54 8.44
N ALA A 41 3.24 -23.51 7.69
CA ALA A 41 4.06 -23.00 6.59
C ALA A 41 5.42 -22.48 7.10
N ASN A 42 5.41 -21.73 8.21
CA ASN A 42 6.65 -21.26 8.85
C ASN A 42 7.55 -22.44 9.32
N THR A 43 6.95 -23.51 9.84
CA THR A 43 7.70 -24.73 10.23
C THR A 43 8.35 -25.39 9.01
N LEU A 44 7.60 -25.57 7.91
CA LEU A 44 8.15 -26.13 6.66
C LEU A 44 9.29 -25.26 6.10
N TYR A 45 9.14 -23.94 6.17
CA TYR A 45 10.23 -23.05 5.78
C TYR A 45 11.47 -23.24 6.63
N ALA A 46 11.31 -23.33 7.97
CA ALA A 46 12.41 -23.53 8.91
C ALA A 46 13.12 -24.88 8.73
N THR A 47 12.40 -25.93 8.29
CA THR A 47 12.95 -27.27 7.98
C THR A 47 13.54 -27.39 6.57
N GLY A 48 13.54 -26.31 5.77
CA GLY A 48 14.10 -26.29 4.42
C GLY A 48 13.15 -26.79 3.32
N GLU A 49 11.90 -27.09 3.66
CA GLU A 49 10.86 -27.56 2.72
C GLU A 49 10.19 -26.37 2.03
N TYR A 50 10.97 -25.54 1.32
CA TYR A 50 10.57 -24.25 0.80
C TYR A 50 9.41 -24.32 -0.19
N ASP A 51 9.37 -25.30 -1.09
CA ASP A 51 8.26 -25.47 -2.05
C ASP A 51 6.94 -25.78 -1.34
N LYS A 52 6.96 -26.63 -0.31
CA LYS A 52 5.75 -26.92 0.48
C LYS A 52 5.30 -25.72 1.31
N ALA A 53 6.27 -24.98 1.86
CA ALA A 53 5.97 -23.73 2.57
C ALA A 53 5.29 -22.72 1.62
N ALA A 54 5.83 -22.52 0.40
CA ALA A 54 5.26 -21.63 -0.61
C ALA A 54 3.82 -22.03 -0.98
N GLN A 55 3.57 -23.32 -1.22
CA GLN A 55 2.21 -23.83 -1.50
C GLN A 55 1.21 -23.53 -0.38
N LEU A 56 1.63 -23.67 0.89
CA LEU A 56 0.74 -23.34 2.02
C LEU A 56 0.50 -21.83 2.16
N TYR A 57 1.50 -20.98 1.93
CA TYR A 57 1.31 -19.54 1.91
C TYR A 57 0.37 -19.12 0.76
N GLU A 58 0.55 -19.68 -0.44
CA GLU A 58 -0.35 -19.46 -1.59
C GLU A 58 -1.80 -19.91 -1.26
N ALA A 59 -1.97 -21.05 -0.59
CA ALA A 59 -3.29 -21.52 -0.18
C ALA A 59 -3.98 -20.60 0.83
N ILE A 60 -3.23 -19.89 1.67
CA ILE A 60 -3.77 -18.86 2.58
C ILE A 60 -4.22 -17.64 1.78
N LEU A 61 -3.43 -17.20 0.79
CA LEU A 61 -3.79 -16.08 -0.11
C LEU A 61 -5.06 -16.41 -0.92
N LEU A 62 -5.21 -17.62 -1.43
CA LEU A 62 -6.41 -18.08 -2.15
C LEU A 62 -7.69 -18.04 -1.30
N LYS A 63 -7.57 -18.10 0.04
CA LYS A 63 -8.69 -17.91 0.96
C LYS A 63 -9.03 -16.43 1.22
N GLY A 64 -8.36 -15.51 0.52
CA GLY A 64 -8.59 -14.07 0.63
C GLY A 64 -7.90 -13.39 1.83
N PHE A 65 -6.95 -14.07 2.48
CA PHE A 65 -6.17 -13.46 3.57
C PHE A 65 -4.87 -12.91 3.02
N GLU A 66 -4.68 -11.62 3.19
CA GLU A 66 -3.50 -10.90 2.74
C GLU A 66 -2.84 -10.16 3.91
N SER A 67 -1.52 -10.25 4.01
CA SER A 67 -0.72 -9.41 4.90
C SER A 67 0.68 -9.23 4.35
N LYS A 68 1.36 -8.19 4.81
CA LYS A 68 2.76 -7.93 4.47
C LYS A 68 3.63 -9.14 4.80
N GLU A 69 3.44 -9.71 5.99
CA GLU A 69 4.21 -10.85 6.48
C GLU A 69 3.99 -12.11 5.62
N LEU A 70 2.74 -12.34 5.18
CA LEU A 70 2.40 -13.48 4.34
C LEU A 70 3.09 -13.38 2.98
N TYR A 71 3.01 -12.22 2.33
CA TYR A 71 3.70 -11.98 1.05
C TYR A 71 5.22 -12.03 1.21
N TYR A 72 5.79 -11.45 2.26
CA TYR A 72 7.21 -11.50 2.54
C TYR A 72 7.72 -12.94 2.73
N ASN A 73 7.04 -13.75 3.56
CA ASN A 73 7.41 -15.13 3.80
C ASN A 73 7.26 -16.00 2.56
N LEU A 74 6.21 -15.78 1.75
CA LEU A 74 6.06 -16.43 0.44
C LEU A 74 7.20 -16.03 -0.51
N GLY A 75 7.56 -14.75 -0.56
CA GLY A 75 8.70 -14.25 -1.32
C GLY A 75 10.01 -14.95 -0.94
N ASN A 76 10.25 -15.11 0.37
CA ASN A 76 11.42 -15.82 0.88
C ASN A 76 11.40 -17.33 0.50
N ALA A 77 10.25 -17.98 0.61
CA ALA A 77 10.10 -19.39 0.23
C ALA A 77 10.34 -19.59 -1.28
N CYS A 78 9.76 -18.73 -2.13
CA CYS A 78 10.00 -18.74 -3.57
C CYS A 78 11.48 -18.48 -3.92
N TYR A 79 12.12 -17.53 -3.24
CA TYR A 79 13.55 -17.25 -3.44
C TYR A 79 14.42 -18.47 -3.12
N LYS A 80 14.18 -19.12 -1.98
CA LYS A 80 14.92 -20.32 -1.55
C LYS A 80 14.68 -21.52 -2.44
N SER A 81 13.53 -21.63 -3.11
CA SER A 81 13.21 -22.66 -4.10
C SER A 81 13.56 -22.25 -5.55
N ASN A 82 14.37 -21.21 -5.71
CA ASN A 82 14.82 -20.70 -7.02
C ASN A 82 13.69 -20.23 -7.97
N GLN A 83 12.52 -19.88 -7.43
CA GLN A 83 11.41 -19.32 -8.18
C GLN A 83 11.49 -17.76 -8.15
N ILE A 84 12.52 -17.21 -8.82
CA ILE A 84 12.92 -15.81 -8.66
C ILE A 84 11.83 -14.84 -9.07
N THR A 85 11.14 -15.05 -10.19
CA THR A 85 10.03 -14.19 -10.65
C THR A 85 8.89 -14.14 -9.64
N LYS A 86 8.50 -15.30 -9.08
CA LYS A 86 7.47 -15.35 -8.01
C LYS A 86 7.93 -14.66 -6.73
N SER A 87 9.20 -14.77 -6.39
CA SER A 87 9.80 -14.08 -5.24
C SER A 87 9.67 -12.55 -5.40
N ILE A 88 10.04 -12.02 -6.57
CA ILE A 88 9.92 -10.58 -6.89
C ILE A 88 8.46 -10.13 -6.79
N ILE A 89 7.50 -10.86 -7.37
CA ILE A 89 6.06 -10.57 -7.28
C ILE A 89 5.62 -10.43 -5.82
N ASN A 90 6.02 -11.36 -4.97
CA ASN A 90 5.58 -11.38 -3.59
C ASN A 90 6.27 -10.29 -2.72
N TYR A 91 7.54 -10.00 -2.97
CA TYR A 91 8.18 -8.85 -2.30
C TYR A 91 7.59 -7.51 -2.75
N GLU A 92 7.28 -7.32 -4.04
CA GLU A 92 6.58 -6.11 -4.51
C GLU A 92 5.19 -5.98 -3.88
N ARG A 93 4.43 -7.09 -3.70
CA ARG A 93 3.15 -7.09 -2.97
C ARG A 93 3.31 -6.77 -1.49
N ALA A 94 4.34 -7.31 -0.83
CA ALA A 94 4.67 -6.96 0.55
C ALA A 94 4.96 -5.45 0.69
N LEU A 95 5.74 -4.90 -0.24
CA LEU A 95 6.09 -3.47 -0.28
C LEU A 95 4.90 -2.59 -0.67
N LYS A 96 3.94 -3.09 -1.45
CA LYS A 96 2.69 -2.38 -1.69
C LYS A 96 1.93 -2.14 -0.39
N LEU A 97 1.88 -3.14 0.50
CA LEU A 97 1.25 -3.02 1.83
C LEU A 97 2.11 -2.23 2.83
N SER A 98 3.43 -2.34 2.77
CA SER A 98 4.39 -1.65 3.66
C SER A 98 5.60 -1.12 2.88
N PRO A 99 5.50 0.07 2.28
CA PRO A 99 6.51 0.60 1.33
C PRO A 99 7.91 0.83 1.92
N LYS A 100 8.04 0.91 3.25
CA LYS A 100 9.30 1.13 3.97
C LYS A 100 9.80 -0.10 4.74
N ASP A 101 9.32 -1.28 4.39
CA ASP A 101 9.82 -2.51 4.99
C ASP A 101 11.24 -2.80 4.51
N GLU A 102 12.22 -2.61 5.40
CA GLU A 102 13.65 -2.73 5.07
C GLU A 102 14.04 -4.14 4.63
N ASP A 103 13.46 -5.16 5.28
CA ASP A 103 13.74 -6.56 4.94
C ASP A 103 13.21 -6.92 3.55
N ALA A 104 11.99 -6.49 3.23
CA ALA A 104 11.41 -6.73 1.91
C ALA A 104 12.15 -5.94 0.81
N LEU A 105 12.57 -4.69 1.07
CA LEU A 105 13.40 -3.90 0.15
C LEU A 105 14.74 -4.57 -0.12
N TYR A 106 15.41 -5.04 0.93
CA TYR A 106 16.70 -5.71 0.84
C TYR A 106 16.60 -7.02 0.04
N ASN A 107 15.63 -7.88 0.38
CA ASN A 107 15.45 -9.16 -0.29
C ASN A 107 15.00 -8.99 -1.75
N LEU A 108 14.15 -8.00 -2.03
CA LEU A 108 13.79 -7.65 -3.41
C LEU A 108 15.01 -7.21 -4.22
N ALA A 109 15.89 -6.39 -3.65
CA ALA A 109 17.11 -5.95 -4.31
C ALA A 109 18.05 -7.13 -4.63
N ILE A 110 18.12 -8.13 -3.74
CA ILE A 110 18.88 -9.37 -3.99
C ILE A 110 18.22 -10.17 -5.13
N ALA A 111 16.90 -10.38 -5.09
CA ALA A 111 16.18 -11.13 -6.12
C ALA A 111 16.31 -10.46 -7.49
N LYS A 112 16.26 -9.13 -7.56
CA LYS A 112 16.42 -8.36 -8.81
C LYS A 112 17.83 -8.46 -9.42
N LYS A 113 18.86 -8.84 -8.67
CA LYS A 113 20.18 -9.12 -9.23
C LYS A 113 20.28 -10.46 -9.95
N MET A 114 19.28 -11.33 -9.80
CA MET A 114 19.25 -12.66 -10.42
C MET A 114 18.48 -12.69 -11.74
N ILE A 115 17.82 -11.60 -12.14
CA ILE A 115 17.14 -11.50 -13.43
C ILE A 115 18.09 -11.00 -14.51
N VAL A 116 17.74 -11.25 -15.77
CA VAL A 116 18.54 -10.87 -16.94
C VAL A 116 18.62 -9.36 -17.13
N ASP A 117 17.46 -8.67 -16.93
CA ASP A 117 17.35 -7.24 -17.20
C ASP A 117 17.83 -6.42 -16.00
N ASN A 118 19.04 -5.89 -16.10
CA ASN A 118 19.57 -4.95 -15.12
C ASN A 118 19.47 -3.51 -15.67
N ILE A 119 18.27 -2.91 -15.50
CA ILE A 119 17.98 -1.58 -16.02
C ILE A 119 18.22 -0.53 -14.93
N GLU A 120 19.09 0.44 -15.21
CA GLU A 120 19.33 1.56 -14.30
C GLU A 120 18.09 2.47 -14.20
N THR A 121 17.71 2.80 -12.99
CA THR A 121 16.58 3.69 -12.74
C THR A 121 16.96 5.14 -13.01
N LEU A 122 16.10 5.87 -13.71
CA LEU A 122 16.26 7.32 -13.83
C LEU A 122 16.20 7.99 -12.44
N PRO A 123 17.09 8.93 -12.15
CA PRO A 123 17.09 9.64 -10.87
C PRO A 123 15.80 10.47 -10.75
N GLU A 124 15.04 10.24 -9.70
CA GLU A 124 13.86 11.06 -9.40
C GLU A 124 14.28 12.41 -8.80
N PRO A 125 13.57 13.51 -9.14
CA PRO A 125 13.77 14.81 -8.48
C PRO A 125 13.62 14.69 -6.97
N GLY A 126 14.56 15.29 -6.21
CA GLY A 126 14.65 15.14 -4.75
C GLY A 126 13.36 15.53 -4.02
N PHE A 127 12.65 16.57 -4.50
CA PHE A 127 11.35 16.98 -3.94
C PHE A 127 10.27 15.89 -4.08
N LEU A 128 10.17 15.23 -5.25
CA LEU A 128 9.21 14.15 -5.47
C LEU A 128 9.51 12.94 -4.60
N ARG A 129 10.81 12.62 -4.43
CA ARG A 129 11.24 11.55 -3.51
C ARG A 129 10.85 11.88 -2.07
N TRP A 130 11.19 13.08 -1.59
CA TRP A 130 10.83 13.54 -0.24
C TRP A 130 9.30 13.48 -0.01
N TRP A 131 8.49 13.90 -0.98
CA TRP A 131 7.04 13.85 -0.89
C TRP A 131 6.50 12.41 -0.82
N LYS A 132 7.02 11.53 -1.68
CA LYS A 132 6.68 10.09 -1.64
C LYS A 132 7.07 9.47 -0.30
N ASP A 133 8.26 9.78 0.21
CA ASP A 133 8.77 9.31 1.49
C ASP A 133 7.93 9.79 2.67
N MET A 134 7.43 11.01 2.63
CA MET A 134 6.54 11.54 3.65
C MET A 134 5.19 10.80 3.68
N ILE A 135 4.60 10.54 2.53
CA ILE A 135 3.35 9.75 2.44
C ILE A 135 3.60 8.30 2.90
N ALA A 136 4.71 7.70 2.50
CA ALA A 136 5.09 6.33 2.86
C ALA A 136 5.58 6.17 4.30
N ALA A 137 5.74 7.26 5.07
CA ALA A 137 6.22 7.21 6.45
C ALA A 137 5.29 6.43 7.39
N LEU A 138 4.01 6.34 7.06
CA LEU A 138 2.99 5.67 7.85
C LEU A 138 2.11 4.82 6.94
N THR A 139 1.47 3.80 7.52
CA THR A 139 0.47 2.99 6.80
C THR A 139 -0.82 3.79 6.57
N THR A 140 -1.65 3.31 5.64
CA THR A 140 -2.97 3.91 5.36
C THR A 140 -3.82 4.04 6.62
N ASP A 141 -3.84 2.98 7.46
CA ASP A 141 -4.61 2.96 8.71
C ASP A 141 -4.06 3.94 9.74
N GLN A 142 -2.74 4.10 9.80
CA GLN A 142 -2.11 5.08 10.69
C GLN A 142 -2.44 6.51 10.27
N TRP A 143 -2.40 6.83 8.97
CA TRP A 143 -2.82 8.13 8.45
C TRP A 143 -4.30 8.39 8.70
N ALA A 144 -5.18 7.41 8.42
CA ALA A 144 -6.61 7.51 8.67
C ALA A 144 -6.91 7.72 10.16
N THR A 145 -6.25 6.97 11.05
CA THR A 145 -6.42 7.15 12.51
C THR A 145 -6.01 8.54 12.96
N ARG A 146 -4.87 9.07 12.47
CA ARG A 146 -4.42 10.43 12.80
C ARG A 146 -5.39 11.49 12.30
N SER A 147 -5.94 11.31 11.09
CA SER A 147 -6.96 12.22 10.53
C SER A 147 -8.19 12.30 11.42
N VAL A 148 -8.68 11.16 11.83
CA VAL A 148 -9.86 11.07 12.67
C VAL A 148 -9.61 11.64 14.06
N VAL A 149 -8.49 11.33 14.70
CA VAL A 149 -8.12 11.90 16.00
C VAL A 149 -8.00 13.42 15.91
N ALA A 150 -7.35 13.93 14.87
CA ALA A 150 -7.24 15.38 14.65
C ALA A 150 -8.62 16.04 14.43
N PHE A 151 -9.52 15.37 13.70
CA PHE A 151 -10.89 15.88 13.50
C PHE A 151 -11.67 15.94 14.81
N LEU A 152 -11.48 14.98 15.72
CA LEU A 152 -12.09 15.02 17.06
C LEU A 152 -11.54 16.18 17.90
N PHE A 153 -10.23 16.44 17.85
CA PHE A 153 -9.65 17.62 18.49
C PHE A 153 -10.20 18.91 17.89
N PHE A 154 -10.34 18.99 16.56
CA PHE A 154 -11.03 20.11 15.92
C PHE A 154 -12.43 20.32 16.50
N LEU A 155 -13.26 19.26 16.53
CA LEU A 155 -14.63 19.34 17.05
C LEU A 155 -14.67 19.81 18.51
N GLY A 156 -13.79 19.26 19.35
CA GLY A 156 -13.70 19.66 20.77
C GLY A 156 -13.31 21.12 20.97
N LEU A 157 -12.28 21.58 20.26
CA LEU A 157 -11.80 22.97 20.32
C LEU A 157 -12.78 23.95 19.68
N PHE A 158 -13.41 23.57 18.58
CA PHE A 158 -14.45 24.37 17.94
C PHE A 158 -15.70 24.50 18.83
N GLY A 159 -16.09 23.40 19.49
CA GLY A 159 -17.12 23.45 20.53
C GLY A 159 -16.74 24.38 21.68
N LEU A 160 -15.48 24.34 22.16
CA LEU A 160 -14.99 25.26 23.19
C LEU A 160 -15.04 26.72 22.71
N PHE A 161 -14.64 26.98 21.44
CA PHE A 161 -14.78 28.30 20.81
C PHE A 161 -16.23 28.82 20.81
N LEU A 162 -17.19 27.95 20.47
CA LEU A 162 -18.61 28.36 20.43
C LEU A 162 -19.21 28.67 21.78
N PHE A 163 -18.80 27.90 22.81
CA PHE A 163 -19.46 27.96 24.13
C PHE A 163 -18.72 28.76 25.19
N THR A 164 -17.47 29.22 24.95
CA THR A 164 -16.73 30.04 25.92
C THR A 164 -17.03 31.53 25.74
N THR A 165 -17.13 32.24 26.87
CA THR A 165 -17.28 33.69 26.92
C THR A 165 -15.96 34.45 27.15
N LYS A 166 -14.90 33.73 27.59
CA LYS A 166 -13.59 34.31 27.85
C LYS A 166 -12.83 34.58 26.58
N ALA A 167 -12.58 35.86 26.24
CA ALA A 167 -12.00 36.26 24.96
C ALA A 167 -10.66 35.60 24.63
N GLY A 168 -9.76 35.41 25.60
CA GLY A 168 -8.47 34.73 25.40
C GLY A 168 -8.63 33.26 25.00
N ILE A 169 -9.46 32.52 25.75
CA ILE A 169 -9.75 31.10 25.45
C ILE A 169 -10.43 30.98 24.09
N LYS A 170 -11.36 31.89 23.78
CA LYS A 170 -12.07 31.91 22.49
C LYS A 170 -11.13 32.05 21.30
N LYS A 171 -10.20 33.02 21.37
CA LYS A 171 -9.19 33.21 20.32
C LYS A 171 -8.29 31.97 20.15
N LEU A 172 -7.78 31.47 21.27
CA LEU A 172 -6.88 30.31 21.28
C LEU A 172 -7.57 29.06 20.70
N SER A 173 -8.80 28.76 21.17
CA SER A 173 -9.58 27.63 20.69
C SER A 173 -9.88 27.71 19.19
N PHE A 174 -10.15 28.91 18.67
CA PHE A 174 -10.37 29.13 17.23
C PHE A 174 -9.14 28.74 16.41
N TRP A 175 -7.97 29.30 16.76
CA TRP A 175 -6.75 29.04 15.98
C TRP A 175 -6.29 27.59 16.08
N PHE A 176 -6.34 26.98 17.25
CA PHE A 176 -6.02 25.55 17.38
C PHE A 176 -7.05 24.66 16.68
N SER A 177 -8.35 25.00 16.71
CA SER A 177 -9.34 24.23 15.95
C SER A 177 -9.05 24.28 14.45
N LEU A 178 -8.73 25.45 13.91
CA LEU A 178 -8.36 25.61 12.50
C LEU A 178 -7.09 24.80 12.15
N LEU A 179 -6.08 24.82 13.02
CA LEU A 179 -4.86 24.03 12.84
C LEU A 179 -5.18 22.52 12.76
N PHE A 180 -5.98 22.01 13.69
CA PHE A 180 -6.37 20.60 13.70
C PHE A 180 -7.26 20.21 12.51
N LEU A 181 -8.11 21.11 12.02
CA LEU A 181 -8.89 20.90 10.81
C LEU A 181 -7.97 20.75 9.59
N VAL A 182 -7.03 21.68 9.40
CA VAL A 182 -6.06 21.63 8.29
C VAL A 182 -5.22 20.36 8.39
N TYR A 183 -4.71 20.02 9.56
CA TYR A 183 -3.94 18.79 9.77
C TYR A 183 -4.77 17.53 9.46
N SER A 184 -6.05 17.50 9.87
CA SER A 184 -6.96 16.39 9.54
C SER A 184 -7.15 16.22 8.03
N ILE A 185 -7.33 17.32 7.29
CA ILE A 185 -7.48 17.29 5.82
C ILE A 185 -6.20 16.75 5.17
N PHE A 186 -5.02 17.20 5.62
CA PHE A 186 -3.74 16.70 5.08
C PHE A 186 -3.55 15.21 5.32
N THR A 187 -3.77 14.76 6.55
CA THR A 187 -3.62 13.34 6.90
C THR A 187 -4.65 12.45 6.21
N PHE A 188 -5.88 12.95 5.99
CA PHE A 188 -6.89 12.28 5.19
C PHE A 188 -6.46 12.15 3.72
N SER A 189 -5.92 13.21 3.14
CA SER A 189 -5.41 13.20 1.75
C SER A 189 -4.28 12.18 1.58
N PHE A 190 -3.39 12.05 2.57
CA PHE A 190 -2.33 11.05 2.55
C PHE A 190 -2.88 9.63 2.67
N ALA A 191 -3.83 9.39 3.56
CA ALA A 191 -4.53 8.09 3.67
C ALA A 191 -5.22 7.72 2.35
N SER A 192 -5.92 8.67 1.72
CA SER A 192 -6.61 8.46 0.44
C SER A 192 -5.64 8.17 -0.71
N SER A 193 -4.56 8.94 -0.82
CA SER A 193 -3.51 8.73 -1.82
C SER A 193 -2.85 7.35 -1.68
N GLN A 194 -2.56 6.95 -0.44
CA GLN A 194 -1.95 5.65 -0.18
C GLN A 194 -2.93 4.50 -0.42
N LYS A 195 -4.21 4.66 -0.05
CA LYS A 195 -5.26 3.68 -0.38
C LYS A 195 -5.42 3.51 -1.89
N SER A 196 -5.41 4.59 -2.66
CA SER A 196 -5.45 4.53 -4.13
C SER A 196 -4.29 3.72 -4.72
N ARG A 197 -3.08 3.84 -4.15
CA ARG A 197 -1.94 3.00 -4.54
C ARG A 197 -2.13 1.53 -4.18
N LEU A 198 -2.77 1.22 -3.06
CA LEU A 198 -3.05 -0.16 -2.65
C LEU A 198 -4.08 -0.83 -3.57
N THR A 199 -5.08 -0.07 -4.03
CA THR A 199 -6.14 -0.57 -4.90
C THR A 199 -5.80 -0.47 -6.38
N GLY A 200 -4.90 0.44 -6.76
CA GLY A 200 -4.38 0.58 -8.13
C GLY A 200 -3.42 -0.55 -8.49
N SER A 201 -3.38 -0.91 -9.76
CA SER A 201 -2.39 -1.84 -10.31
C SER A 201 -1.45 -1.07 -11.23
N ASP A 202 -0.69 -0.15 -10.62
CA ASP A 202 0.21 0.75 -11.39
C ASP A 202 1.52 0.05 -11.81
N LYS A 203 1.76 -1.18 -11.29
CA LYS A 203 2.96 -1.97 -11.58
C LYS A 203 2.59 -3.38 -11.99
N ALA A 204 3.47 -4.00 -12.76
CA ALA A 204 3.41 -5.42 -13.06
C ALA A 204 4.81 -6.03 -13.07
N VAL A 205 4.88 -7.35 -12.94
CA VAL A 205 6.11 -8.12 -13.14
C VAL A 205 5.93 -9.03 -14.34
N ILE A 206 6.89 -9.00 -15.26
CA ILE A 206 6.89 -9.83 -16.46
C ILE A 206 7.09 -11.29 -16.05
N THR A 207 6.27 -12.18 -16.62
CA THR A 207 6.31 -13.63 -16.33
C THR A 207 6.75 -14.48 -17.51
N GLU A 208 6.78 -13.92 -18.71
CA GLU A 208 7.33 -14.60 -19.88
C GLU A 208 8.85 -14.54 -19.89
N ARG A 209 9.51 -15.65 -20.26
CA ARG A 209 10.97 -15.75 -20.30
C ARG A 209 11.62 -14.70 -21.18
N SER A 210 10.99 -14.38 -22.31
CA SER A 210 11.43 -13.34 -23.26
C SER A 210 10.20 -12.76 -23.92
N LEU A 211 10.03 -11.46 -23.84
CA LEU A 211 8.87 -10.73 -24.31
C LEU A 211 9.30 -9.56 -25.19
N SER A 212 8.82 -9.54 -26.45
CA SER A 212 9.01 -8.40 -27.36
C SER A 212 8.03 -7.29 -27.03
N VAL A 213 8.57 -6.10 -26.76
CA VAL A 213 7.79 -4.88 -26.53
C VAL A 213 7.57 -4.17 -27.86
N LYS A 214 6.31 -3.86 -28.15
CA LYS A 214 5.89 -3.30 -29.44
C LYS A 214 5.62 -1.79 -29.37
N GLY A 215 5.79 -1.10 -30.51
CA GLY A 215 5.54 0.33 -30.63
C GLY A 215 4.05 0.70 -30.74
N SER A 216 3.18 -0.29 -31.00
CA SER A 216 1.74 -0.10 -31.08
C SER A 216 1.00 -1.32 -30.53
N PRO A 217 -0.27 -1.19 -30.06
CA PRO A 217 -1.07 -2.28 -29.52
C PRO A 217 -1.60 -3.19 -30.65
N SER A 218 -0.69 -3.89 -31.33
CA SER A 218 -0.98 -4.75 -32.48
C SER A 218 0.04 -5.87 -32.61
N GLU A 219 -0.37 -7.05 -33.10
CA GLU A 219 0.52 -8.17 -33.42
C GLU A 219 1.58 -7.79 -34.45
N THR A 220 1.24 -6.94 -35.42
CA THR A 220 2.13 -6.47 -36.49
C THR A 220 2.91 -5.20 -36.10
N GLY A 221 2.80 -4.74 -34.85
CA GLY A 221 3.54 -3.58 -34.36
C GLY A 221 5.05 -3.79 -34.44
N THR A 222 5.79 -2.72 -34.74
CA THR A 222 7.25 -2.72 -34.75
C THR A 222 7.80 -3.13 -33.39
N GLU A 223 8.73 -4.05 -33.34
CA GLU A 223 9.46 -4.44 -32.14
C GLU A 223 10.44 -3.34 -31.76
N LEU A 224 10.34 -2.86 -30.51
CA LEU A 224 11.18 -1.78 -29.97
C LEU A 224 12.39 -2.34 -29.21
N PHE A 225 12.12 -3.25 -28.27
CA PHE A 225 13.11 -3.90 -27.43
C PHE A 225 12.54 -5.21 -26.85
N ILE A 226 13.41 -6.01 -26.26
CA ILE A 226 13.05 -7.28 -25.61
C ILE A 226 13.27 -7.12 -24.11
N ILE A 227 12.38 -7.68 -23.30
CA ILE A 227 12.46 -7.77 -21.86
C ILE A 227 12.26 -9.21 -21.39
N HIS A 228 12.69 -9.50 -20.16
CA HIS A 228 12.67 -10.86 -19.64
C HIS A 228 11.88 -10.99 -18.34
N GLU A 229 11.61 -12.22 -17.94
CA GLU A 229 10.89 -12.53 -16.71
C GLU A 229 11.53 -11.93 -15.45
N GLY A 230 10.70 -11.52 -14.51
CA GLY A 230 11.12 -10.88 -13.27
C GLY A 230 11.29 -9.36 -13.35
N LEU A 231 11.31 -8.76 -14.55
CA LEU A 231 11.38 -7.31 -14.69
C LEU A 231 10.10 -6.68 -14.16
N THR A 232 10.25 -5.70 -13.24
CA THR A 232 9.13 -4.87 -12.74
C THR A 232 8.95 -3.69 -13.67
N VAL A 233 7.73 -3.50 -14.19
CA VAL A 233 7.34 -2.44 -15.10
C VAL A 233 6.21 -1.59 -14.53
N GLN A 234 6.11 -0.34 -14.97
CA GLN A 234 4.99 0.54 -14.64
C GLN A 234 3.94 0.46 -15.75
N ILE A 235 2.68 0.26 -15.38
CA ILE A 235 1.54 0.32 -16.30
C ILE A 235 1.19 1.78 -16.54
N THR A 236 1.10 2.21 -17.80
CA THR A 236 0.80 3.61 -18.15
C THR A 236 -0.51 3.76 -18.91
N ASP A 237 -0.94 2.74 -19.67
CA ASP A 237 -2.20 2.73 -20.40
C ASP A 237 -2.68 1.29 -20.66
N GLN A 238 -3.94 1.13 -21.04
CA GLN A 238 -4.53 -0.17 -21.40
C GLN A 238 -5.51 -0.01 -22.56
N LEU A 239 -5.32 -0.84 -23.62
CA LEU A 239 -6.22 -0.88 -24.76
C LEU A 239 -6.58 -2.33 -25.11
N GLY A 240 -7.77 -2.78 -24.70
CA GLY A 240 -8.19 -4.18 -24.85
C GLY A 240 -7.26 -5.13 -24.09
N GLU A 241 -6.64 -6.06 -24.80
CA GLU A 241 -5.66 -7.04 -24.26
C GLU A 241 -4.21 -6.48 -24.21
N TRP A 242 -3.99 -5.27 -24.71
CA TRP A 242 -2.70 -4.63 -24.76
C TRP A 242 -2.53 -3.66 -23.60
N ILE A 243 -1.34 -3.68 -22.99
CA ILE A 243 -0.96 -2.80 -21.89
C ILE A 243 0.29 -2.03 -22.31
N GLU A 244 0.22 -0.68 -22.22
CA GLU A 244 1.41 0.16 -22.34
C GLU A 244 2.20 0.07 -21.04
N ILE A 245 3.43 -0.33 -21.16
CA ILE A 245 4.37 -0.40 -20.04
C ILE A 245 5.45 0.65 -20.17
N ARG A 246 6.00 1.06 -19.03
CA ARG A 246 7.22 1.86 -18.93
C ARG A 246 8.24 1.12 -18.09
N ILE A 247 9.45 0.95 -18.62
CA ILE A 247 10.58 0.37 -17.89
C ILE A 247 11.36 1.44 -17.14
N ALA A 248 12.31 1.04 -16.31
CA ALA A 248 12.99 1.93 -15.34
C ALA A 248 13.81 3.06 -15.98
N ASP A 249 14.31 2.88 -17.20
CA ASP A 249 15.03 3.89 -17.98
C ASP A 249 14.11 4.92 -18.68
N GLY A 250 12.78 4.73 -18.58
CA GLY A 250 11.76 5.61 -19.14
C GLY A 250 11.23 5.17 -20.51
N ASN A 251 11.81 4.16 -21.17
CA ASN A 251 11.31 3.63 -22.41
C ASN A 251 9.92 3.01 -22.23
N LYS A 252 9.06 3.15 -23.26
CA LYS A 252 7.69 2.68 -23.26
C LYS A 252 7.39 1.80 -24.45
N GLY A 253 6.37 0.97 -24.32
CA GLY A 253 5.80 0.21 -25.42
C GLY A 253 4.67 -0.71 -24.94
N TRP A 254 4.13 -1.48 -25.87
CA TRP A 254 2.95 -2.29 -25.69
C TRP A 254 3.28 -3.77 -25.58
N VAL A 255 2.66 -4.44 -24.63
CA VAL A 255 2.75 -5.89 -24.41
C VAL A 255 1.37 -6.46 -24.12
N LYS A 256 1.19 -7.76 -24.22
CA LYS A 256 -0.08 -8.41 -23.85
C LYS A 256 -0.25 -8.53 -22.35
N GLU A 257 -1.48 -8.42 -21.87
CA GLU A 257 -1.82 -8.51 -20.44
C GLU A 257 -1.43 -9.87 -19.83
N ASN A 258 -1.57 -10.96 -20.60
CA ASN A 258 -1.26 -12.31 -20.12
C ASN A 258 0.23 -12.59 -19.91
N SER A 259 1.13 -11.72 -20.39
CA SER A 259 2.58 -11.83 -20.24
C SER A 259 3.11 -11.33 -18.88
N MET A 260 2.22 -10.82 -18.02
CA MET A 260 2.60 -10.20 -16.74
C MET A 260 1.61 -10.50 -15.62
N VAL A 261 2.08 -10.28 -14.40
CA VAL A 261 1.25 -10.29 -13.19
C VAL A 261 1.18 -8.87 -12.62
N LYS A 262 -0.02 -8.29 -12.56
CA LYS A 262 -0.27 -6.99 -11.93
C LYS A 262 -0.07 -7.08 -10.41
N ILE A 263 0.52 -6.02 -9.84
CA ILE A 263 0.83 -5.91 -8.41
C ILE A 263 -0.21 -5.02 -7.70
#